data_52031a94365810de7a6dff48d8ad9e47
#
_entry.id   52031a94365810de7a6dff48d8ad9e47
#
_cell.length_a   1.000
_cell.length_b   1.000
_cell.length_c   1.000
_cell.angle_alpha   90.00
_cell.angle_beta   90.00
_cell.angle_gamma   90.00
#
_symmetry.space_group_name_H-M   'P 1'
#
loop_
_entity.id
_entity.type
_entity.pdbx_description
1 polymer ?
#
loop_
_entity_poly.entity_id
_entity_poly.type
_entity_poly.pdbx_seq_one_letter_code
_entity_poly.pdbx_strand_id
1 'polypeptide(L)'
;MPATAWTPDQIDWHRFAPEQVDARTLAAVKTAALVEFNADDYVAYLGKVFAGDAVTRAEIAQWGAEERQHGEVLARWAQLADPDFDFDRAMTRFRAGYQIHPDAVASVRGSPAGELIARCVVECGTSSFYCSLRDGTGEPVLRQIAGLVARDEFHHYRLFLDAYHRHAAADRIGLAGRLRIALGRV
;
A
#
# COMPACT_ATOMS: atom_id res chain seq x y z
N MET A 1 -4.81 -6.97 -18.19
CA MET A 1 -5.99 -7.71 -17.71
C MET A 1 -6.32 -7.15 -16.34
N PRO A 2 -7.59 -6.86 -16.02
CA PRO A 2 -7.92 -6.48 -14.65
C PRO A 2 -7.47 -7.60 -13.71
N ALA A 3 -6.90 -7.24 -12.56
CA ALA A 3 -6.65 -8.20 -11.50
C ALA A 3 -7.97 -8.90 -11.18
N THR A 4 -7.94 -10.22 -11.05
CA THR A 4 -9.09 -10.94 -10.49
C THR A 4 -9.19 -10.50 -9.04
N ALA A 5 -10.16 -9.63 -8.76
CA ALA A 5 -10.42 -9.18 -7.40
C ALA A 5 -10.66 -10.41 -6.52
N TRP A 6 -9.85 -10.58 -5.51
CA TRP A 6 -10.04 -11.59 -4.48
C TRP A 6 -10.78 -10.97 -3.28
N THR A 7 -11.35 -11.79 -2.45
CA THR A 7 -12.03 -11.36 -1.23
C THR A 7 -11.45 -12.07 -0.01
N PRO A 8 -11.57 -11.49 1.21
CA PRO A 8 -11.08 -12.10 2.43
C PRO A 8 -11.61 -13.52 2.71
N ASP A 9 -12.78 -13.86 2.16
CA ASP A 9 -13.39 -15.19 2.31
C ASP A 9 -12.67 -16.28 1.48
N GLN A 10 -11.85 -15.89 0.53
CA GLN A 10 -11.03 -16.82 -0.27
C GLN A 10 -9.72 -17.21 0.42
N ILE A 11 -9.44 -16.63 1.60
CA ILE A 11 -8.27 -16.97 2.40
C ILE A 11 -8.58 -18.21 3.24
N ASP A 12 -7.68 -19.18 3.19
CA ASP A 12 -7.81 -20.47 3.88
C ASP A 12 -7.51 -20.35 5.39
N TRP A 13 -8.27 -19.51 6.11
CA TRP A 13 -8.05 -19.20 7.53
C TRP A 13 -7.94 -20.42 8.44
N HIS A 14 -8.62 -21.53 8.07
CA HIS A 14 -8.57 -22.80 8.81
C HIS A 14 -7.20 -23.48 8.80
N ARG A 15 -6.28 -23.04 7.93
CA ARG A 15 -4.91 -23.54 7.83
C ARG A 15 -3.93 -22.77 8.69
N PHE A 16 -4.40 -21.82 9.48
CA PHE A 16 -3.51 -21.00 10.35
C PHE A 16 -2.73 -21.89 11.32
N ALA A 17 -1.42 -21.74 11.33
CA ALA A 17 -0.46 -22.56 12.07
C ALA A 17 0.37 -21.68 13.02
N PRO A 18 -0.11 -21.43 14.26
CA PRO A 18 0.53 -20.48 15.19
C PRO A 18 1.97 -20.88 15.56
N GLU A 19 2.31 -22.16 15.52
CA GLU A 19 3.65 -22.67 15.79
C GLU A 19 4.68 -22.30 14.72
N GLN A 20 4.22 -21.84 13.55
CA GLN A 20 5.06 -21.40 12.44
C GLN A 20 5.23 -19.87 12.39
N VAL A 21 4.69 -19.16 13.37
CA VAL A 21 4.79 -17.70 13.47
C VAL A 21 6.02 -17.33 14.26
N ASP A 22 6.97 -16.64 13.65
CA ASP A 22 8.11 -16.05 14.37
C ASP A 22 7.84 -14.58 14.74
N ALA A 23 8.48 -14.12 15.81
CA ALA A 23 8.27 -12.79 16.38
C ALA A 23 8.64 -11.65 15.42
N ARG A 24 9.63 -11.84 14.54
CA ARG A 24 10.07 -10.83 13.57
C ARG A 24 9.03 -10.66 12.45
N THR A 25 8.56 -11.77 11.94
CA THR A 25 7.47 -11.80 10.94
C THR A 25 6.20 -11.18 11.51
N LEU A 26 5.81 -11.54 12.73
CA LEU A 26 4.65 -10.94 13.40
C LEU A 26 4.76 -9.42 13.53
N ALA A 27 5.92 -8.91 13.98
CA ALA A 27 6.15 -7.47 14.10
C ALA A 27 6.07 -6.76 12.74
N ALA A 28 6.63 -7.36 11.69
CA ALA A 28 6.57 -6.82 10.33
C ALA A 28 5.13 -6.77 9.80
N VAL A 29 4.34 -7.83 9.99
CA VAL A 29 2.94 -7.90 9.55
C VAL A 29 2.06 -6.92 10.31
N LYS A 30 2.25 -6.76 11.62
CA LYS A 30 1.54 -5.73 12.40
C LYS A 30 1.79 -4.33 11.85
N THR A 31 3.04 -4.02 11.50
CA THR A 31 3.39 -2.72 10.91
C THR A 31 2.77 -2.56 9.52
N ALA A 32 2.88 -3.58 8.68
CA ALA A 32 2.29 -3.57 7.35
C ALA A 32 0.76 -3.36 7.40
N ALA A 33 0.06 -4.06 8.30
CA ALA A 33 -1.39 -3.89 8.48
C ALA A 33 -1.79 -2.43 8.77
N LEU A 34 -1.00 -1.71 9.58
CA LEU A 34 -1.27 -0.31 9.90
C LEU A 34 -1.02 0.61 8.70
N VAL A 35 0.06 0.36 7.96
CA VAL A 35 0.42 1.15 6.77
C VAL A 35 -0.64 1.02 5.69
N GLU A 36 -1.00 -0.22 5.33
CA GLU A 36 -2.00 -0.52 4.31
C GLU A 36 -3.39 0.04 4.70
N PHE A 37 -3.83 -0.20 5.93
CA PHE A 37 -5.13 0.28 6.41
C PHE A 37 -5.24 1.81 6.46
N ASN A 38 -4.12 2.53 6.44
CA ASN A 38 -4.11 4.00 6.41
C ASN A 38 -4.31 4.60 5.01
N ALA A 39 -4.67 3.82 4.02
CA ALA A 39 -4.85 4.27 2.63
C ALA A 39 -5.84 5.43 2.46
N ASP A 40 -6.87 5.53 3.32
CA ASP A 40 -7.87 6.61 3.24
C ASP A 40 -7.27 8.02 3.28
N ASP A 41 -6.25 8.22 4.12
CA ASP A 41 -5.57 9.51 4.22
C ASP A 41 -4.83 9.83 2.90
N TYR A 42 -4.24 8.80 2.26
CA TYR A 42 -3.62 8.95 0.95
C TYR A 42 -4.64 9.20 -0.15
N VAL A 43 -5.77 8.49 -0.15
CA VAL A 43 -6.87 8.73 -1.10
C VAL A 43 -7.37 10.16 -1.00
N ALA A 44 -7.55 10.67 0.22
CA ALA A 44 -7.98 12.05 0.45
C ALA A 44 -6.95 13.06 -0.07
N TYR A 45 -5.67 12.84 0.20
CA TYR A 45 -4.57 13.67 -0.27
C TYR A 45 -4.45 13.64 -1.81
N LEU A 46 -4.33 12.45 -2.39
CA LEU A 46 -4.18 12.27 -3.83
C LEU A 46 -5.42 12.79 -4.58
N GLY A 47 -6.62 12.62 -4.00
CA GLY A 47 -7.85 13.20 -4.56
C GLY A 47 -7.80 14.71 -4.75
N LYS A 48 -7.07 15.44 -3.88
CA LYS A 48 -6.83 16.89 -4.02
C LYS A 48 -5.77 17.18 -5.08
N VAL A 49 -4.67 16.41 -5.09
CA VAL A 49 -3.61 16.56 -6.11
C VAL A 49 -4.15 16.37 -7.52
N PHE A 50 -5.06 15.41 -7.71
CA PHE A 50 -5.66 15.06 -9.00
C PHE A 50 -7.09 15.56 -9.16
N ALA A 51 -7.47 16.67 -8.48
CA ALA A 51 -8.83 17.20 -8.49
C ALA A 51 -9.39 17.46 -9.92
N GLY A 52 -8.53 17.84 -10.87
CA GLY A 52 -8.87 18.07 -12.27
C GLY A 52 -8.93 16.82 -13.16
N ASP A 53 -8.55 15.63 -12.65
CA ASP A 53 -8.50 14.38 -13.42
C ASP A 53 -9.43 13.31 -12.83
N ALA A 54 -10.61 13.18 -13.42
CA ALA A 54 -11.62 12.23 -12.95
C ALA A 54 -11.17 10.76 -13.13
N VAL A 55 -10.36 10.47 -14.16
CA VAL A 55 -9.87 9.10 -14.43
C VAL A 55 -8.90 8.69 -13.35
N THR A 56 -7.86 9.49 -13.12
CA THR A 56 -6.86 9.20 -12.07
C THR A 56 -7.51 9.16 -10.68
N ARG A 57 -8.51 10.00 -10.39
CA ARG A 57 -9.24 9.93 -9.11
C ARG A 57 -10.03 8.63 -8.93
N ALA A 58 -10.66 8.13 -9.99
CA ALA A 58 -11.37 6.85 -9.91
C ALA A 58 -10.40 5.68 -9.68
N GLU A 59 -9.26 5.70 -10.36
CA GLU A 59 -8.17 4.72 -10.16
C GLU A 59 -7.64 4.76 -8.72
N ILE A 60 -7.42 5.95 -8.14
CA ILE A 60 -6.99 6.13 -6.75
C ILE A 60 -8.04 5.62 -5.76
N ALA A 61 -9.31 5.83 -6.02
CA ALA A 61 -10.37 5.34 -5.14
C ALA A 61 -10.43 3.80 -5.13
N GLN A 62 -10.24 3.15 -6.28
CA GLN A 62 -10.15 1.70 -6.37
C GLN A 62 -8.91 1.18 -5.65
N TRP A 63 -7.73 1.76 -5.91
CA TRP A 63 -6.49 1.44 -5.21
C TRP A 63 -6.67 1.52 -3.69
N GLY A 64 -7.22 2.60 -3.18
CA GLY A 64 -7.41 2.76 -1.74
C GLY A 64 -8.37 1.74 -1.11
N ALA A 65 -9.36 1.24 -1.87
CA ALA A 65 -10.23 0.16 -1.40
C ALA A 65 -9.49 -1.18 -1.31
N GLU A 66 -8.59 -1.45 -2.26
CA GLU A 66 -7.73 -2.65 -2.27
C GLU A 66 -6.70 -2.62 -1.13
N GLU A 67 -6.03 -1.47 -0.90
CA GLU A 67 -5.13 -1.25 0.24
C GLU A 67 -5.81 -1.48 1.59
N ARG A 68 -7.02 -0.95 1.75
CA ARG A 68 -7.81 -1.18 2.96
C ARG A 68 -8.04 -2.68 3.19
N GLN A 69 -8.41 -3.43 2.13
CA GLN A 69 -8.58 -4.88 2.22
C GLN A 69 -7.28 -5.58 2.62
N HIS A 70 -6.12 -5.14 2.08
CA HIS A 70 -4.80 -5.63 2.48
C HIS A 70 -4.59 -5.44 3.99
N GLY A 71 -4.82 -4.22 4.48
CA GLY A 71 -4.71 -3.90 5.90
C GLY A 71 -5.62 -4.75 6.78
N GLU A 72 -6.87 -4.98 6.38
CA GLU A 72 -7.86 -5.79 7.11
C GLU A 72 -7.42 -7.26 7.25
N VAL A 73 -6.97 -7.88 6.17
CA VAL A 73 -6.56 -9.29 6.23
C VAL A 73 -5.25 -9.48 6.98
N LEU A 74 -4.30 -8.54 6.86
CA LEU A 74 -3.06 -8.55 7.63
C LEU A 74 -3.32 -8.33 9.12
N ALA A 75 -4.23 -7.42 9.48
CA ALA A 75 -4.65 -7.20 10.86
C ALA A 75 -5.30 -8.45 11.45
N ARG A 76 -6.22 -9.09 10.72
CA ARG A 76 -6.85 -10.34 11.15
C ARG A 76 -5.84 -11.45 11.38
N TRP A 77 -4.87 -11.61 10.47
CA TRP A 77 -3.79 -12.58 10.64
C TRP A 77 -2.95 -12.28 11.89
N ALA A 78 -2.60 -11.00 12.08
CA ALA A 78 -1.81 -10.57 13.24
C ALA A 78 -2.54 -10.80 14.57
N GLN A 79 -3.87 -10.63 14.61
CA GLN A 79 -4.72 -10.91 15.78
C GLN A 79 -4.87 -12.40 16.05
N LEU A 80 -4.86 -13.27 15.02
CA LEU A 80 -4.80 -14.72 15.21
C LEU A 80 -3.46 -15.16 15.80
N ALA A 81 -2.36 -14.50 15.39
CA ALA A 81 -1.01 -14.79 15.87
C ALA A 81 -0.72 -14.19 17.25
N ASP A 82 -1.35 -13.08 17.57
CA ASP A 82 -1.25 -12.39 18.87
C ASP A 82 -2.64 -11.87 19.28
N PRO A 83 -3.39 -12.64 20.07
CA PRO A 83 -4.73 -12.23 20.52
C PRO A 83 -4.76 -10.97 21.39
N ASP A 84 -3.63 -10.56 21.95
CA ASP A 84 -3.51 -9.31 22.71
C ASP A 84 -3.25 -8.08 21.82
N PHE A 85 -3.12 -8.27 20.51
CA PHE A 85 -2.92 -7.19 19.56
C PHE A 85 -4.21 -6.40 19.33
N ASP A 86 -4.31 -5.27 20.03
CA ASP A 86 -5.38 -4.28 19.83
C ASP A 86 -5.08 -3.42 18.59
N PHE A 87 -5.65 -3.81 17.45
CA PHE A 87 -5.43 -3.15 16.18
C PHE A 87 -5.95 -1.70 16.18
N ASP A 88 -7.12 -1.43 16.77
CA ASP A 88 -7.74 -0.10 16.80
C ASP A 88 -6.89 0.89 17.61
N ARG A 89 -6.37 0.42 18.75
CA ARG A 89 -5.44 1.21 19.56
C ARG A 89 -4.12 1.45 18.85
N ALA A 90 -3.60 0.43 18.14
CA ALA A 90 -2.38 0.56 17.36
C ALA A 90 -2.57 1.56 16.21
N MET A 91 -3.72 1.50 15.51
CA MET A 91 -4.09 2.41 14.43
C MET A 91 -4.22 3.85 14.90
N THR A 92 -4.83 4.06 16.08
CA THR A 92 -4.94 5.39 16.70
C THR A 92 -3.55 5.98 16.97
N ARG A 93 -2.61 5.18 17.49
CA ARG A 93 -1.22 5.61 17.73
C ARG A 93 -0.47 5.86 16.43
N PHE A 94 -0.67 5.01 15.43
CA PHE A 94 -0.04 5.14 14.12
C PHE A 94 -0.46 6.47 13.48
N ARG A 95 -1.75 6.78 13.43
CA ARG A 95 -2.26 8.05 12.87
C ARG A 95 -1.80 9.28 13.63
N ALA A 96 -1.61 9.18 14.94
CA ALA A 96 -1.07 10.30 15.74
C ALA A 96 0.40 10.62 15.41
N GLY A 97 1.20 9.61 15.00
CA GLY A 97 2.61 9.75 14.66
C GLY A 97 2.90 9.88 13.17
N TYR A 98 1.99 9.43 12.30
CA TYR A 98 2.15 9.42 10.86
C TYR A 98 1.22 10.45 10.22
N GLN A 99 1.78 11.59 9.86
CA GLN A 99 0.99 12.67 9.25
C GLN A 99 1.29 12.75 7.75
N ILE A 100 0.29 12.41 6.95
CA ILE A 100 0.17 12.93 5.60
C ILE A 100 -0.31 14.37 5.76
N HIS A 101 0.16 15.30 4.95
CA HIS A 101 -0.34 16.68 4.98
C HIS A 101 -1.76 16.75 4.40
N PRO A 102 -2.84 16.53 5.19
CA PRO A 102 -4.20 16.45 4.67
C PRO A 102 -4.68 17.77 4.09
N ASP A 103 -4.03 18.89 4.48
CA ASP A 103 -4.36 20.22 4.02
C ASP A 103 -3.58 20.66 2.76
N ALA A 104 -2.68 19.80 2.26
CA ALA A 104 -1.96 20.09 1.02
C ALA A 104 -2.94 20.11 -0.16
N VAL A 105 -3.03 21.25 -0.82
CA VAL A 105 -3.86 21.46 -2.03
C VAL A 105 -3.10 21.14 -3.33
N ALA A 106 -1.82 20.79 -3.21
CA ALA A 106 -0.94 20.44 -4.32
C ALA A 106 0.03 19.33 -3.89
N SER A 107 0.65 18.67 -4.86
CA SER A 107 1.62 17.61 -4.59
C SER A 107 2.81 18.12 -3.78
N VAL A 108 3.12 17.47 -2.66
CA VAL A 108 4.34 17.68 -1.87
C VAL A 108 5.61 17.23 -2.62
N ARG A 109 5.45 16.55 -3.76
CA ARG A 109 6.52 16.13 -4.68
C ARG A 109 6.74 17.11 -5.81
N GLY A 110 6.13 18.31 -5.74
CA GLY A 110 6.29 19.42 -6.68
C GLY A 110 5.34 19.40 -7.88
N SER A 111 4.77 18.26 -8.25
CA SER A 111 3.81 18.15 -9.34
C SER A 111 3.04 16.83 -9.32
N PRO A 112 1.91 16.71 -10.05
CA PRO A 112 1.18 15.45 -10.24
C PRO A 112 2.06 14.31 -10.75
N ALA A 113 2.89 14.54 -11.79
CA ALA A 113 3.81 13.51 -12.27
C ALA A 113 4.88 13.14 -11.22
N GLY A 114 5.33 14.10 -10.40
CA GLY A 114 6.24 13.84 -9.29
C GLY A 114 5.62 12.92 -8.24
N GLU A 115 4.35 13.12 -7.92
CA GLU A 115 3.61 12.26 -6.99
C GLU A 115 3.50 10.82 -7.53
N LEU A 116 3.19 10.68 -8.82
CA LEU A 116 3.06 9.36 -9.46
C LEU A 116 4.39 8.60 -9.51
N ILE A 117 5.53 9.30 -9.69
CA ILE A 117 6.86 8.68 -9.55
C ILE A 117 7.04 8.13 -8.12
N ALA A 118 6.71 8.92 -7.10
CA ALA A 118 6.82 8.48 -5.72
C ALA A 118 5.93 7.25 -5.44
N ARG A 119 4.70 7.25 -5.95
CA ARG A 119 3.81 6.07 -5.84
C ARG A 119 4.43 4.85 -6.52
N CYS A 120 4.91 4.94 -7.76
CA CYS A 120 5.58 3.83 -8.42
C CYS A 120 6.73 3.23 -7.60
N VAL A 121 7.51 4.06 -6.90
CA VAL A 121 8.60 3.59 -6.04
C VAL A 121 8.06 2.85 -4.82
N VAL A 122 7.00 3.36 -4.19
CA VAL A 122 6.36 2.71 -3.05
C VAL A 122 5.82 1.34 -3.46
N GLU A 123 4.98 1.26 -4.50
CA GLU A 123 4.35 0.01 -4.95
C GLU A 123 5.39 -1.05 -5.38
N CYS A 124 6.50 -0.62 -5.98
CA CYS A 124 7.61 -1.52 -6.29
C CYS A 124 8.27 -2.07 -5.01
N GLY A 125 8.41 -1.22 -3.98
CA GLY A 125 8.95 -1.60 -2.68
C GLY A 125 8.04 -2.56 -1.93
N THR A 126 6.73 -2.27 -1.87
CA THR A 126 5.72 -3.10 -1.21
C THR A 126 5.55 -4.44 -1.91
N SER A 127 5.48 -4.47 -3.25
CA SER A 127 5.48 -5.72 -4.02
C SER A 127 6.68 -6.60 -3.68
N SER A 128 7.89 -6.02 -3.61
CA SER A 128 9.12 -6.74 -3.25
C SER A 128 9.08 -7.25 -1.81
N PHE A 129 8.56 -6.44 -0.87
CA PHE A 129 8.39 -6.82 0.52
C PHE A 129 7.45 -8.01 0.65
N TYR A 130 6.27 -7.99 0.02
CA TYR A 130 5.31 -9.09 0.09
C TYR A 130 5.78 -10.35 -0.64
N CYS A 131 6.53 -10.23 -1.73
CA CYS A 131 7.21 -11.37 -2.34
C CYS A 131 8.20 -12.02 -1.34
N SER A 132 9.01 -11.22 -0.67
CA SER A 132 9.96 -11.70 0.33
C SER A 132 9.26 -12.34 1.54
N LEU A 133 8.16 -11.75 2.00
CA LEU A 133 7.34 -12.27 3.09
C LEU A 133 6.73 -13.63 2.71
N ARG A 134 6.14 -13.73 1.51
CA ARG A 134 5.59 -14.98 0.96
C ARG A 134 6.65 -16.10 0.93
N ASP A 135 7.82 -15.79 0.43
CA ASP A 135 8.88 -16.78 0.21
C ASP A 135 9.61 -17.15 1.51
N GLY A 136 9.65 -16.22 2.49
CA GLY A 136 10.32 -16.40 3.76
C GLY A 136 9.48 -17.01 4.87
N THR A 137 8.13 -16.92 4.80
CA THR A 137 7.28 -17.47 5.85
C THR A 137 7.00 -18.96 5.68
N GLY A 138 7.02 -19.71 6.80
CA GLY A 138 6.52 -21.08 6.88
C GLY A 138 4.99 -21.15 7.01
N GLU A 139 4.36 -20.09 7.56
CA GLU A 139 2.96 -20.07 7.92
C GLU A 139 2.06 -19.98 6.65
N PRO A 140 1.16 -20.98 6.43
CA PRO A 140 0.48 -21.14 5.14
C PRO A 140 -0.51 -20.01 4.82
N VAL A 141 -1.21 -19.47 5.82
CA VAL A 141 -2.19 -18.39 5.62
C VAL A 141 -1.47 -17.09 5.26
N LEU A 142 -0.39 -16.75 5.98
CA LEU A 142 0.41 -15.58 5.65
C LEU A 142 1.04 -15.68 4.27
N ARG A 143 1.51 -16.87 3.88
CA ARG A 143 2.04 -17.12 2.54
C ARG A 143 0.99 -16.84 1.46
N GLN A 144 -0.27 -17.26 1.67
CA GLN A 144 -1.37 -16.99 0.76
C GLN A 144 -1.67 -15.50 0.69
N ILE A 145 -1.83 -14.83 1.84
CA ILE A 145 -2.08 -13.37 1.92
C ILE A 145 -0.98 -12.61 1.19
N ALA A 146 0.28 -12.84 1.55
CA ALA A 146 1.42 -12.15 0.98
C ALA A 146 1.53 -12.36 -0.55
N GLY A 147 1.16 -13.53 -1.06
CA GLY A 147 1.10 -13.80 -2.49
C GLY A 147 0.01 -13.02 -3.22
N LEU A 148 -1.15 -12.86 -2.60
CA LEU A 148 -2.27 -12.08 -3.13
C LEU A 148 -1.92 -10.58 -3.15
N VAL A 149 -1.46 -10.06 -2.02
CA VAL A 149 -1.06 -8.66 -1.89
C VAL A 149 0.10 -8.32 -2.84
N ALA A 150 1.17 -9.13 -2.91
CA ALA A 150 2.28 -8.89 -3.84
C ALA A 150 1.85 -8.73 -5.30
N ARG A 151 0.84 -9.49 -5.71
CA ARG A 151 0.26 -9.41 -7.05
C ARG A 151 -0.49 -8.09 -7.25
N ASP A 152 -1.27 -7.67 -6.25
CA ASP A 152 -2.04 -6.42 -6.32
C ASP A 152 -1.10 -5.21 -6.31
N GLU A 153 -0.05 -5.20 -5.48
CA GLU A 153 0.99 -4.17 -5.48
C GLU A 153 1.66 -3.98 -6.85
N PHE A 154 1.88 -5.08 -7.57
CA PHE A 154 2.38 -5.01 -8.94
C PHE A 154 1.37 -4.37 -9.90
N HIS A 155 0.06 -4.61 -9.71
CA HIS A 155 -0.99 -3.93 -10.47
C HIS A 155 -1.08 -2.45 -10.11
N HIS A 156 -0.96 -2.09 -8.83
CA HIS A 156 -0.90 -0.71 -8.34
C HIS A 156 0.27 0.05 -8.97
N TYR A 157 1.45 -0.58 -9.01
CA TYR A 157 2.59 -0.01 -9.74
C TYR A 157 2.24 0.33 -11.18
N ARG A 158 1.59 -0.58 -11.91
CA ARG A 158 1.20 -0.34 -13.30
C ARG A 158 0.15 0.75 -13.42
N LEU A 159 -0.82 0.78 -12.54
CA LEU A 159 -1.84 1.83 -12.48
C LEU A 159 -1.20 3.22 -12.36
N PHE A 160 -0.29 3.37 -11.39
CA PHE A 160 0.42 4.65 -11.20
C PHE A 160 1.40 4.97 -12.32
N LEU A 161 2.03 3.99 -12.95
CA LEU A 161 2.87 4.18 -14.11
C LEU A 161 2.07 4.67 -15.33
N ASP A 162 0.89 4.09 -15.58
CA ASP A 162 0.01 4.51 -16.67
C ASP A 162 -0.51 5.93 -16.42
N ALA A 163 -0.90 6.25 -15.18
CA ALA A 163 -1.24 7.62 -14.78
C ALA A 163 -0.05 8.57 -14.98
N TYR A 164 1.17 8.17 -14.60
CA TYR A 164 2.38 8.95 -14.83
C TYR A 164 2.57 9.29 -16.31
N HIS A 165 2.39 8.34 -17.21
CA HIS A 165 2.52 8.59 -18.65
C HIS A 165 1.51 9.63 -19.16
N ARG A 166 0.30 9.67 -18.59
CA ARG A 166 -0.70 10.70 -18.93
C ARG A 166 -0.28 12.11 -18.48
N HIS A 167 0.41 12.22 -17.33
CA HIS A 167 0.81 13.51 -16.74
C HIS A 167 2.21 13.97 -17.13
N ALA A 168 3.11 13.07 -17.55
CA ALA A 168 4.52 13.35 -17.78
C ALA A 168 4.80 14.43 -18.85
N ALA A 169 3.92 14.55 -19.85
CA ALA A 169 4.07 15.55 -20.93
C ALA A 169 3.82 16.98 -20.43
N ALA A 170 2.94 17.15 -19.44
CA ALA A 170 2.61 18.47 -18.86
C ALA A 170 3.68 18.92 -17.87
N ASP A 171 4.19 18.02 -17.03
CA ASP A 171 5.07 18.36 -15.89
C ASP A 171 6.56 18.43 -16.24
N ARG A 172 7.01 17.82 -17.33
CA ARG A 172 8.38 17.85 -17.89
C ARG A 172 9.50 17.67 -16.85
N ILE A 173 9.35 16.71 -15.92
CA ILE A 173 10.37 16.45 -14.89
C ILE A 173 11.63 15.86 -15.54
N GLY A 174 12.76 16.58 -15.46
CA GLY A 174 14.07 16.11 -15.94
C GLY A 174 14.60 14.92 -15.12
N LEU A 175 15.62 14.23 -15.65
CA LEU A 175 16.20 13.02 -15.01
C LEU A 175 16.62 13.27 -13.56
N ALA A 176 17.31 14.38 -13.27
CA ALA A 176 17.76 14.73 -11.92
C ALA A 176 16.56 14.92 -10.96
N GLY A 177 15.45 15.52 -11.43
CA GLY A 177 14.22 15.64 -10.65
C GLY A 177 13.59 14.28 -10.35
N ARG A 178 13.49 13.40 -11.34
CA ARG A 178 12.96 12.03 -11.16
C ARG A 178 13.78 11.24 -10.14
N LEU A 179 15.11 11.30 -10.23
CA LEU A 179 16.00 10.65 -9.27
C LEU A 179 15.83 11.21 -7.85
N ARG A 180 15.69 12.53 -7.70
CA ARG A 180 15.46 13.17 -6.40
C ARG A 180 14.17 12.68 -5.76
N ILE A 181 13.08 12.61 -6.52
CA ILE A 181 11.79 12.10 -6.05
C ILE A 181 11.90 10.63 -5.67
N ALA A 182 12.47 9.79 -6.56
CA ALA A 182 12.62 8.36 -6.32
C ALA A 182 13.45 8.04 -5.06
N LEU A 183 14.42 8.91 -4.72
CA LEU A 183 15.24 8.76 -3.50
C LEU A 183 14.59 9.38 -2.25
N GLY A 184 13.36 9.88 -2.32
CA GLY A 184 12.65 10.47 -1.18
C GLY A 184 13.25 11.76 -0.65
N ARG A 185 14.07 12.47 -1.44
CA ARG A 185 14.75 13.72 -1.06
C ARG A 185 14.01 14.97 -1.58
N VAL A 186 12.70 14.97 -1.45
CA VAL A 186 11.88 16.16 -1.77
C VAL A 186 11.17 16.63 -0.53
#